data_5f60e442af1f579e2253c1f2b45f0306
#
_entry.id   5f60e442af1f579e2253c1f2b45f0306
#
_cell.length_a   1.000
_cell.length_b   1.000
_cell.length_c   1.000
_cell.angle_alpha   90.00
_cell.angle_beta   90.00
_cell.angle_gamma   90.00
#
_symmetry.space_group_name_H-M   'P 1'
#
loop_
_entity.id
_entity.type
_entity.pdbx_description
1 polymer ?
#
loop_
_entity_poly.entity_id
_entity_poly.type
_entity_poly.pdbx_seq_one_letter_code
_entity_poly.pdbx_strand_id
1 'polypeptide(L)'
;LCSIGAYNGIRSHSTYYPLKMDDVRYQCASVNGLWYPVKKPGDIVHQDEYLGEIRDYEGNVQEICRADMDGVILYQVSSLQVVEGGPVITYGNIVREKDERKTRIAQYWTRRSDSFLEQRRAELHSALAGRWMAELKKYLPEKKNLRILDVGCGTGFFTILLAKEGHQVTGIDLTPDMITHAKELAEEEKADCQFAVMDAENPDFPDEEFDVIVSRNLTWTLPDAEHAYQEWFRVLKPGGVMINLDANYGAADFADTADLPENHAHHQIQDELMQECEDIKRQLPISSFLRPAWDLETLSRIGVEEFSFDLGISKRIY
;
A
#
# COMPACT_ATOMS: atom_id res chain seq x y z
N LEU A 1 -26.95 2.71 13.40
CA LEU A 1 -27.97 1.74 13.84
C LEU A 1 -27.60 1.10 15.18
N CYS A 2 -26.34 0.80 15.46
CA CYS A 2 -25.90 0.27 16.76
C CYS A 2 -26.08 1.27 17.91
N SER A 3 -26.12 2.57 17.64
CA SER A 3 -26.30 3.62 18.65
C SER A 3 -27.71 3.76 19.21
N ILE A 4 -28.72 3.14 18.58
CA ILE A 4 -30.14 3.20 19.00
C ILE A 4 -30.61 1.92 19.72
N GLY A 5 -29.70 1.03 20.11
CA GLY A 5 -30.03 -0.15 20.91
C GLY A 5 -30.87 -1.23 20.20
N ALA A 6 -31.04 -1.15 18.89
CA ALA A 6 -31.87 -2.08 18.11
C ALA A 6 -31.14 -3.37 17.70
N TYR A 7 -29.86 -3.56 18.08
CA TYR A 7 -29.06 -4.71 17.67
C TYR A 7 -28.19 -5.24 18.82
N ASN A 8 -28.41 -6.49 19.20
CA ASN A 8 -27.66 -7.21 20.22
C ASN A 8 -26.52 -8.06 19.65
N GLY A 9 -26.02 -7.75 18.49
CA GLY A 9 -24.91 -8.48 17.85
C GLY A 9 -23.53 -8.03 18.35
N ILE A 10 -22.54 -8.87 18.13
CA ILE A 10 -21.14 -8.54 18.34
C ILE A 10 -20.81 -7.31 17.49
N ARG A 11 -20.28 -6.26 18.11
CA ARG A 11 -19.80 -5.07 17.38
C ARG A 11 -18.61 -5.50 16.50
N SER A 12 -18.87 -5.77 15.22
CA SER A 12 -17.79 -5.76 14.24
C SER A 12 -17.47 -4.29 13.98
N HIS A 13 -16.29 -3.85 14.35
CA HIS A 13 -15.79 -2.60 13.82
C HIS A 13 -15.53 -2.83 12.34
N SER A 14 -16.15 -2.02 11.49
CA SER A 14 -15.74 -1.94 10.10
C SER A 14 -14.26 -1.52 10.10
N THR A 15 -13.40 -2.32 9.51
CA THR A 15 -12.00 -1.96 9.27
C THR A 15 -11.87 -0.90 8.17
N TYR A 16 -12.96 -0.59 7.49
CA TYR A 16 -13.01 0.49 6.51
C TYR A 16 -13.16 1.83 7.23
N TYR A 17 -12.18 2.70 7.08
CA TYR A 17 -12.34 4.12 7.39
C TYR A 17 -13.53 4.67 6.60
N PRO A 18 -14.36 5.56 7.19
CA PRO A 18 -15.42 6.20 6.44
C PRO A 18 -14.79 6.93 5.25
N LEU A 19 -15.21 6.55 4.04
CA LEU A 19 -14.79 7.24 2.82
C LEU A 19 -15.33 8.66 2.91
N LYS A 20 -14.44 9.65 2.82
CA LYS A 20 -14.83 11.05 2.71
C LYS A 20 -15.15 11.34 1.26
N MET A 21 -16.27 11.99 1.03
CA MET A 21 -16.72 12.44 -0.27
C MET A 21 -16.87 13.95 -0.21
N ASP A 22 -16.38 14.64 -1.21
CA ASP A 22 -16.56 16.11 -1.35
C ASP A 22 -17.52 16.45 -2.48
N ASP A 23 -17.79 15.52 -3.37
CA ASP A 23 -18.77 15.67 -4.44
C ASP A 23 -19.66 14.42 -4.53
N VAL A 24 -20.96 14.63 -4.54
CA VAL A 24 -21.97 13.58 -4.65
C VAL A 24 -22.95 13.93 -5.77
N ARG A 25 -23.11 13.01 -6.71
CA ARG A 25 -24.02 13.17 -7.84
C ARG A 25 -25.33 12.42 -7.59
N TYR A 26 -26.40 13.16 -7.79
CA TYR A 26 -27.76 12.62 -7.81
C TYR A 26 -28.23 12.60 -9.26
N GLN A 27 -28.15 11.46 -9.90
CA GLN A 27 -28.68 11.32 -11.25
C GLN A 27 -30.17 11.09 -11.18
N CYS A 28 -30.92 11.99 -11.82
CA CYS A 28 -32.39 11.97 -11.84
C CYS A 28 -32.89 11.55 -13.23
N ALA A 29 -34.03 10.87 -13.28
CA ALA A 29 -34.69 10.53 -14.53
C ALA A 29 -35.10 11.79 -15.30
N SER A 30 -34.83 11.86 -16.58
CA SER A 30 -35.37 12.91 -17.46
C SER A 30 -36.74 12.57 -18.05
N VAL A 31 -37.19 11.33 -17.85
CA VAL A 31 -38.47 10.80 -18.35
C VAL A 31 -39.10 9.88 -17.32
N ASN A 32 -40.42 9.68 -17.43
CA ASN A 32 -41.11 8.62 -16.70
C ASN A 32 -40.83 7.26 -17.33
N GLY A 33 -40.60 6.24 -16.52
CA GLY A 33 -40.38 4.90 -17.06
C GLY A 33 -40.01 3.85 -16.03
N LEU A 34 -39.32 2.81 -16.48
CA LEU A 34 -38.82 1.70 -15.69
C LEU A 34 -37.29 1.73 -15.67
N TRP A 35 -36.69 1.76 -14.47
CA TRP A 35 -35.24 1.82 -14.27
C TRP A 35 -34.61 0.42 -14.29
N TYR A 36 -33.61 0.22 -15.13
CA TYR A 36 -32.83 -1.00 -15.27
C TYR A 36 -31.36 -0.73 -14.94
N PRO A 37 -30.96 -0.86 -13.66
CA PRO A 37 -29.56 -0.67 -13.26
C PRO A 37 -28.69 -1.84 -13.70
N VAL A 38 -27.41 -1.54 -13.98
CA VAL A 38 -26.34 -2.55 -14.15
C VAL A 38 -25.30 -2.48 -13.02
N LYS A 39 -25.39 -1.47 -12.18
CA LYS A 39 -24.51 -1.25 -11.02
C LYS A 39 -25.30 -1.41 -9.73
N LYS A 40 -24.61 -1.74 -8.65
CA LYS A 40 -25.18 -1.88 -7.30
C LYS A 40 -24.43 -0.99 -6.31
N PRO A 41 -25.01 -0.66 -5.15
CA PRO A 41 -24.31 0.05 -4.08
C PRO A 41 -22.98 -0.64 -3.72
N GLY A 42 -21.90 0.16 -3.64
CA GLY A 42 -20.54 -0.30 -3.40
C GLY A 42 -19.70 -0.53 -4.66
N ASP A 43 -20.30 -0.61 -5.85
CA ASP A 43 -19.53 -0.73 -7.09
C ASP A 43 -18.77 0.57 -7.37
N ILE A 44 -17.51 0.43 -7.81
CA ILE A 44 -16.71 1.54 -8.34
C ILE A 44 -17.19 1.82 -9.77
N VAL A 45 -17.22 3.09 -10.13
CA VAL A 45 -17.59 3.56 -11.46
C VAL A 45 -16.57 4.58 -11.96
N HIS A 46 -16.34 4.57 -13.26
CA HIS A 46 -15.47 5.53 -13.95
C HIS A 46 -16.29 6.51 -14.76
N GLN A 47 -15.72 7.67 -15.05
CA GLN A 47 -16.35 8.66 -15.92
C GLN A 47 -16.79 8.01 -17.26
N ASP A 48 -17.97 8.38 -17.75
CA ASP A 48 -18.65 7.83 -18.92
C ASP A 48 -19.08 6.34 -18.82
N GLU A 49 -18.86 5.68 -17.68
CA GLU A 49 -19.28 4.30 -17.49
C GLU A 49 -20.80 4.17 -17.45
N TYR A 50 -21.32 3.11 -18.09
CA TYR A 50 -22.74 2.82 -18.17
C TYR A 50 -23.29 2.35 -16.80
N LEU A 51 -24.29 3.08 -16.27
CA LEU A 51 -24.91 2.83 -14.97
C LEU A 51 -26.23 2.08 -15.09
N GLY A 52 -26.95 2.25 -16.18
CA GLY A 52 -28.26 1.67 -16.43
C GLY A 52 -29.06 2.48 -17.45
N GLU A 53 -30.33 2.08 -17.63
CA GLU A 53 -31.21 2.72 -18.60
C GLU A 53 -32.65 2.81 -18.07
N ILE A 54 -33.39 3.79 -18.58
CA ILE A 54 -34.83 3.93 -18.35
C ILE A 54 -35.55 3.50 -19.64
N ARG A 55 -36.50 2.60 -19.47
CA ARG A 55 -37.36 2.12 -20.57
C ARG A 55 -38.81 2.55 -20.36
N ASP A 56 -39.56 2.66 -21.46
CA ASP A 56 -41.01 2.77 -21.39
C ASP A 56 -41.66 1.45 -21.00
N TYR A 57 -42.97 1.44 -20.85
CA TYR A 57 -43.74 0.24 -20.48
C TYR A 57 -43.81 -0.81 -21.62
N GLU A 58 -43.37 -0.45 -22.82
CA GLU A 58 -43.26 -1.32 -24.00
C GLU A 58 -41.85 -1.93 -24.13
N GLY A 59 -40.92 -1.49 -23.28
CA GLY A 59 -39.51 -1.98 -23.21
C GLY A 59 -38.50 -1.21 -24.08
N ASN A 60 -38.95 -0.13 -24.70
CA ASN A 60 -38.01 0.70 -25.50
C ASN A 60 -37.16 1.61 -24.61
N VAL A 61 -35.87 1.70 -24.89
CA VAL A 61 -34.94 2.58 -24.16
C VAL A 61 -35.28 4.04 -24.42
N GLN A 62 -35.57 4.79 -23.38
CA GLN A 62 -35.87 6.21 -23.41
C GLN A 62 -34.68 7.06 -22.96
N GLU A 63 -33.88 6.55 -22.01
CA GLU A 63 -32.73 7.25 -21.47
C GLU A 63 -31.62 6.26 -21.10
N ILE A 64 -30.38 6.66 -21.36
CA ILE A 64 -29.16 5.94 -20.95
C ILE A 64 -28.46 6.79 -19.90
N CYS A 65 -28.24 6.21 -18.71
CA CYS A 65 -27.54 6.85 -17.62
C CYS A 65 -26.07 6.43 -17.61
N ARG A 66 -25.17 7.42 -17.58
CA ARG A 66 -23.71 7.23 -17.46
C ARG A 66 -23.15 8.08 -16.33
N ALA A 67 -22.07 7.61 -15.72
CA ALA A 67 -21.37 8.38 -14.70
C ALA A 67 -20.70 9.61 -15.31
N ASP A 68 -20.83 10.78 -14.70
CA ASP A 68 -20.16 12.01 -15.11
C ASP A 68 -18.82 12.26 -14.40
N MET A 69 -18.46 11.37 -13.47
CA MET A 69 -17.17 11.36 -12.76
C MET A 69 -16.86 9.97 -12.22
N ASP A 70 -15.59 9.76 -11.85
CA ASP A 70 -15.17 8.58 -11.08
C ASP A 70 -15.76 8.60 -9.67
N GLY A 71 -16.17 7.43 -9.15
CA GLY A 71 -16.75 7.37 -7.83
C GLY A 71 -17.19 5.98 -7.39
N VAL A 72 -17.97 5.93 -6.31
CA VAL A 72 -18.60 4.71 -5.81
C VAL A 72 -20.12 4.89 -5.74
N ILE A 73 -20.86 3.88 -6.15
CA ILE A 73 -22.33 3.91 -6.05
C ILE A 73 -22.73 3.87 -4.57
N LEU A 74 -23.45 4.90 -4.12
CA LEU A 74 -23.93 5.03 -2.76
C LEU A 74 -25.27 4.33 -2.55
N TYR A 75 -26.20 4.64 -3.43
CA TYR A 75 -27.51 3.98 -3.49
C TYR A 75 -28.14 4.11 -4.87
N GLN A 76 -29.16 3.33 -5.10
CA GLN A 76 -30.06 3.44 -6.23
C GLN A 76 -31.49 3.19 -5.77
N VAL A 77 -32.46 3.67 -6.55
CA VAL A 77 -33.86 3.38 -6.21
C VAL A 77 -34.14 1.88 -6.30
N SER A 78 -34.88 1.38 -5.32
CA SER A 78 -35.34 -0.02 -5.29
C SER A 78 -36.63 -0.23 -6.08
N SER A 79 -37.31 0.85 -6.43
CA SER A 79 -38.51 0.80 -7.27
C SER A 79 -38.11 0.67 -8.73
N LEU A 80 -38.80 -0.24 -9.44
CA LEU A 80 -38.64 -0.33 -10.90
C LEU A 80 -39.16 0.93 -11.58
N GLN A 81 -40.31 1.47 -11.13
CA GLN A 81 -40.88 2.69 -11.68
C GLN A 81 -40.17 3.93 -11.21
N VAL A 82 -39.83 4.80 -12.12
CA VAL A 82 -39.24 6.13 -11.87
C VAL A 82 -40.08 7.21 -12.55
N VAL A 83 -40.01 8.41 -11.98
CA VAL A 83 -40.72 9.58 -12.50
C VAL A 83 -39.74 10.65 -12.88
N GLU A 84 -40.07 11.47 -13.87
CA GLU A 84 -39.25 12.61 -14.27
C GLU A 84 -38.89 13.50 -13.08
N GLY A 85 -37.60 13.86 -12.98
CA GLY A 85 -37.03 14.60 -11.86
C GLY A 85 -36.74 13.77 -10.61
N GLY A 86 -37.17 12.52 -10.54
CA GLY A 86 -36.88 11.61 -9.43
C GLY A 86 -35.47 11.02 -9.50
N PRO A 87 -34.78 10.83 -8.36
CA PRO A 87 -33.44 10.23 -8.35
C PRO A 87 -33.51 8.77 -8.78
N VAL A 88 -32.56 8.32 -9.60
CA VAL A 88 -32.43 6.92 -10.03
C VAL A 88 -31.21 6.25 -9.40
N ILE A 89 -30.08 6.94 -9.36
CA ILE A 89 -28.83 6.45 -8.83
C ILE A 89 -28.01 7.59 -8.26
N THR A 90 -27.27 7.32 -7.19
CA THR A 90 -26.40 8.30 -6.54
C THR A 90 -25.02 7.68 -6.37
N TYR A 91 -24.00 8.43 -6.74
CA TYR A 91 -22.61 8.07 -6.56
C TYR A 91 -21.81 9.30 -6.10
N GLY A 92 -20.71 9.05 -5.41
CA GLY A 92 -19.83 10.09 -4.90
C GLY A 92 -18.39 9.79 -5.24
N ASN A 93 -17.60 10.85 -5.47
CA ASN A 93 -16.18 10.68 -5.59
C ASN A 93 -15.59 10.20 -4.26
N ILE A 94 -14.58 9.36 -4.34
CA ILE A 94 -13.80 9.00 -3.17
C ILE A 94 -12.69 10.05 -3.07
N VAL A 95 -12.86 11.01 -2.13
CA VAL A 95 -11.73 11.83 -1.74
C VAL A 95 -10.78 10.94 -0.96
N ARG A 96 -9.77 10.44 -1.61
CA ARG A 96 -8.57 10.05 -0.88
C ARG A 96 -7.98 11.36 -0.34
N GLU A 97 -8.32 11.71 0.90
CA GLU A 97 -7.56 12.75 1.60
C GLU A 97 -6.10 12.39 1.37
N LYS A 98 -5.36 13.33 0.82
CA LYS A 98 -3.91 13.23 0.76
C LYS A 98 -3.51 13.02 2.21
N ASP A 99 -3.19 11.80 2.59
CA ASP A 99 -2.95 11.48 4.00
C ASP A 99 -1.79 12.39 4.44
N GLU A 100 -2.11 13.37 5.29
CA GLU A 100 -1.13 14.35 5.76
C GLU A 100 0.07 13.64 6.39
N ARG A 101 -0.16 12.44 6.96
CA ARG A 101 0.89 11.56 7.48
C ARG A 101 1.83 11.10 6.36
N LYS A 102 1.29 10.67 5.21
CA LYS A 102 2.13 10.27 4.05
C LYS A 102 2.95 11.43 3.52
N THR A 103 2.36 12.62 3.47
CA THR A 103 3.08 13.84 3.07
C THR A 103 4.22 14.13 4.04
N ARG A 104 3.98 14.03 5.35
CA ARG A 104 5.01 14.23 6.38
C ARG A 104 6.10 13.15 6.32
N ILE A 105 5.73 11.89 6.12
CA ILE A 105 6.66 10.77 5.94
C ILE A 105 7.55 11.00 4.72
N ALA A 106 6.97 11.36 3.57
CA ALA A 106 7.75 11.65 2.36
C ALA A 106 8.72 12.83 2.58
N GLN A 107 8.28 13.90 3.23
CA GLN A 107 9.15 15.05 3.57
C GLN A 107 10.29 14.67 4.51
N TYR A 108 10.05 13.82 5.50
CA TYR A 108 11.08 13.28 6.38
C TYR A 108 12.12 12.51 5.56
N TRP A 109 11.69 11.58 4.72
CA TRP A 109 12.58 10.76 3.91
C TRP A 109 13.31 11.56 2.82
N THR A 110 12.71 12.61 2.25
CA THR A 110 13.40 13.58 1.39
C THR A 110 14.63 14.17 2.09
N ARG A 111 14.47 14.63 3.33
CA ARG A 111 15.59 15.19 4.11
C ARG A 111 16.64 14.16 4.52
N ARG A 112 16.24 12.88 4.54
CA ARG A 112 17.14 11.75 4.85
C ARG A 112 17.80 11.15 3.61
N SER A 113 17.37 11.49 2.40
CA SER A 113 17.71 10.77 1.17
C SER A 113 19.21 10.71 0.91
N ASP A 114 19.94 11.84 1.03
CA ASP A 114 21.39 11.89 0.80
C ASP A 114 22.16 11.00 1.79
N SER A 115 21.88 11.15 3.08
CA SER A 115 22.56 10.35 4.12
C SER A 115 22.21 8.86 4.01
N PHE A 116 21.00 8.56 3.57
CA PHE A 116 20.54 7.18 3.35
C PHE A 116 21.20 6.56 2.13
N LEU A 117 21.40 7.33 1.04
CA LEU A 117 22.16 6.92 -0.14
C LEU A 117 23.58 6.50 0.24
N GLU A 118 24.31 7.35 0.96
CA GLU A 118 25.70 7.04 1.38
C GLU A 118 25.76 5.77 2.24
N GLN A 119 24.80 5.61 3.15
CA GLN A 119 24.71 4.41 3.97
C GLN A 119 24.47 3.15 3.11
N ARG A 120 23.56 3.19 2.15
CA ARG A 120 23.25 2.04 1.27
C ARG A 120 24.36 1.76 0.28
N ARG A 121 25.03 2.79 -0.24
CA ARG A 121 26.24 2.64 -1.08
C ARG A 121 27.34 1.91 -0.30
N ALA A 122 27.62 2.33 0.92
CA ALA A 122 28.61 1.66 1.77
C ALA A 122 28.21 0.21 2.09
N GLU A 123 26.93 -0.05 2.34
CA GLU A 123 26.40 -1.40 2.61
C GLU A 123 26.56 -2.31 1.37
N LEU A 124 26.28 -1.81 0.16
CA LEU A 124 26.47 -2.54 -1.10
C LEU A 124 27.94 -2.95 -1.33
N HIS A 125 28.88 -2.09 -0.95
CA HIS A 125 30.33 -2.35 -1.14
C HIS A 125 30.97 -3.08 0.04
N SER A 126 30.19 -3.57 0.99
CA SER A 126 30.67 -4.29 2.17
C SER A 126 30.30 -5.77 2.14
N ALA A 127 30.80 -6.53 3.12
CA ALA A 127 30.39 -7.92 3.32
C ALA A 127 28.89 -8.09 3.63
N LEU A 128 28.21 -7.00 4.04
CA LEU A 128 26.78 -7.03 4.34
C LEU A 128 25.94 -7.36 3.10
N ALA A 129 26.32 -6.88 1.91
CA ALA A 129 25.62 -7.20 0.66
C ALA A 129 25.54 -8.73 0.44
N GLY A 130 26.67 -9.41 0.59
CA GLY A 130 26.73 -10.87 0.47
C GLY A 130 25.93 -11.61 1.54
N ARG A 131 25.94 -11.10 2.78
CA ARG A 131 25.15 -11.68 3.87
C ARG A 131 23.65 -11.52 3.63
N TRP A 132 23.20 -10.33 3.22
CA TRP A 132 21.80 -10.09 2.84
C TRP A 132 21.36 -10.98 1.70
N MET A 133 22.16 -11.11 0.66
CA MET A 133 21.84 -12.00 -0.46
C MET A 133 21.73 -13.45 -0.03
N ALA A 134 22.63 -13.92 0.85
CA ALA A 134 22.57 -15.27 1.40
C ALA A 134 21.30 -15.51 2.24
N GLU A 135 20.83 -14.50 2.98
CA GLU A 135 19.55 -14.61 3.71
C GLU A 135 18.35 -14.63 2.77
N LEU A 136 18.29 -13.73 1.78
CA LEU A 136 17.19 -13.68 0.81
C LEU A 136 17.07 -15.01 0.02
N LYS A 137 18.20 -15.59 -0.41
CA LYS A 137 18.22 -16.86 -1.15
C LYS A 137 17.60 -18.04 -0.42
N LYS A 138 17.45 -17.99 0.90
CA LYS A 138 16.77 -19.04 1.67
C LYS A 138 15.27 -19.10 1.42
N TYR A 139 14.70 -17.98 1.03
CA TYR A 139 13.26 -17.79 0.89
C TYR A 139 12.81 -17.58 -0.56
N LEU A 140 13.76 -17.24 -1.46
CA LEU A 140 13.44 -17.08 -2.88
C LEU A 140 13.08 -18.44 -3.51
N PRO A 141 12.05 -18.49 -4.39
CA PRO A 141 11.75 -19.69 -5.17
C PRO A 141 12.95 -20.15 -6.02
N GLU A 142 13.13 -21.47 -6.17
CA GLU A 142 14.16 -22.06 -7.02
C GLU A 142 13.83 -21.86 -8.52
N LYS A 143 13.64 -20.62 -8.94
CA LYS A 143 13.30 -20.24 -10.31
C LYS A 143 14.25 -19.14 -10.77
N LYS A 144 14.74 -19.24 -12.00
CA LYS A 144 15.52 -18.18 -12.63
C LYS A 144 14.59 -17.06 -13.12
N ASN A 145 15.13 -15.85 -13.16
CA ASN A 145 14.44 -14.70 -13.74
C ASN A 145 13.06 -14.44 -13.09
N LEU A 146 13.03 -14.37 -11.75
CA LEU A 146 11.85 -14.01 -10.99
C LEU A 146 11.45 -12.56 -11.30
N ARG A 147 10.15 -12.29 -11.34
CA ARG A 147 9.61 -10.92 -11.29
C ARG A 147 9.45 -10.53 -9.84
N ILE A 148 10.20 -9.55 -9.38
CA ILE A 148 10.29 -9.15 -7.97
C ILE A 148 9.86 -7.70 -7.82
N LEU A 149 9.00 -7.42 -6.84
CA LEU A 149 8.66 -6.08 -6.40
C LEU A 149 9.38 -5.79 -5.06
N ASP A 150 10.20 -4.75 -5.03
CA ASP A 150 10.83 -4.21 -3.82
C ASP A 150 10.01 -3.01 -3.35
N VAL A 151 9.22 -3.20 -2.28
CA VAL A 151 8.28 -2.19 -1.78
C VAL A 151 8.94 -1.35 -0.70
N GLY A 152 8.93 -0.01 -0.89
CA GLY A 152 9.70 0.91 -0.05
C GLY A 152 11.19 0.72 -0.26
N CYS A 153 11.61 0.66 -1.53
CA CYS A 153 12.97 0.32 -1.92
C CYS A 153 14.04 1.34 -1.45
N GLY A 154 13.60 2.55 -1.02
CA GLY A 154 14.51 3.64 -0.69
C GLY A 154 15.45 3.92 -1.84
N THR A 155 16.77 3.91 -1.59
CA THR A 155 17.80 4.10 -2.61
C THR A 155 18.20 2.81 -3.34
N GLY A 156 17.34 1.78 -3.34
CA GLY A 156 17.42 0.62 -4.23
C GLY A 156 18.33 -0.52 -3.80
N PHE A 157 18.70 -0.63 -2.53
CA PHE A 157 19.66 -1.63 -2.05
C PHE A 157 19.27 -3.07 -2.43
N PHE A 158 18.06 -3.52 -2.09
CA PHE A 158 17.60 -4.88 -2.45
C PHE A 158 17.28 -5.00 -3.93
N THR A 159 16.69 -3.96 -4.53
CA THR A 159 16.43 -3.91 -5.97
C THR A 159 17.69 -4.20 -6.76
N ILE A 160 18.81 -3.52 -6.43
CA ILE A 160 20.11 -3.69 -7.09
C ILE A 160 20.71 -5.07 -6.82
N LEU A 161 20.68 -5.54 -5.58
CA LEU A 161 21.22 -6.86 -5.24
C LEU A 161 20.54 -7.99 -6.00
N LEU A 162 19.20 -7.95 -6.04
CA LEU A 162 18.40 -8.98 -6.70
C LEU A 162 18.50 -8.91 -8.23
N ALA A 163 18.62 -7.71 -8.80
CA ALA A 163 18.86 -7.54 -10.23
C ALA A 163 20.23 -8.10 -10.66
N LYS A 164 21.27 -7.91 -9.84
CA LYS A 164 22.60 -8.50 -10.09
C LYS A 164 22.61 -10.04 -10.05
N GLU A 165 21.64 -10.68 -9.38
CA GLU A 165 21.43 -12.13 -9.41
C GLU A 165 20.64 -12.60 -10.64
N GLY A 166 20.25 -11.69 -11.53
CA GLY A 166 19.56 -12.00 -12.79
C GLY A 166 18.05 -12.06 -12.69
N HIS A 167 17.45 -11.40 -11.70
CA HIS A 167 16.01 -11.26 -11.55
C HIS A 167 15.50 -9.96 -12.22
N GLN A 168 14.23 -9.95 -12.63
CA GLN A 168 13.53 -8.75 -13.10
C GLN A 168 12.97 -8.02 -11.89
N VAL A 169 13.56 -6.91 -11.50
CA VAL A 169 13.23 -6.24 -10.25
C VAL A 169 12.68 -4.83 -10.52
N THR A 170 11.56 -4.53 -9.90
CA THR A 170 10.98 -3.19 -9.83
C THR A 170 10.99 -2.72 -8.38
N GLY A 171 11.65 -1.60 -8.11
CA GLY A 171 11.62 -0.92 -6.83
C GLY A 171 10.62 0.23 -6.83
N ILE A 172 9.82 0.34 -5.79
CA ILE A 172 8.89 1.46 -5.59
C ILE A 172 9.14 2.14 -4.25
N ASP A 173 9.05 3.46 -4.23
CA ASP A 173 9.12 4.28 -3.02
C ASP A 173 8.22 5.52 -3.17
N LEU A 174 7.67 6.00 -2.07
CA LEU A 174 6.81 7.18 -2.05
C LEU A 174 7.58 8.48 -2.32
N THR A 175 8.89 8.48 -2.05
CA THR A 175 9.75 9.66 -2.04
C THR A 175 10.49 9.83 -3.37
N PRO A 176 10.23 10.89 -4.15
CA PRO A 176 10.90 11.11 -5.45
C PRO A 176 12.44 11.17 -5.35
N ASP A 177 12.98 11.77 -4.29
CA ASP A 177 14.43 11.89 -4.09
C ASP A 177 15.07 10.51 -3.86
N MET A 178 14.40 9.61 -3.11
CA MET A 178 14.84 8.23 -2.96
C MET A 178 14.94 7.51 -4.31
N ILE A 179 13.90 7.65 -5.15
CA ILE A 179 13.89 7.03 -6.49
C ILE A 179 14.95 7.63 -7.41
N THR A 180 15.24 8.93 -7.31
CA THR A 180 16.31 9.56 -8.06
C THR A 180 17.65 8.94 -7.68
N HIS A 181 17.97 8.88 -6.40
CA HIS A 181 19.17 8.24 -5.88
C HIS A 181 19.26 6.73 -6.19
N ALA A 182 18.13 6.03 -6.17
CA ALA A 182 18.08 4.61 -6.53
C ALA A 182 18.51 4.37 -7.99
N LYS A 183 18.05 5.23 -8.90
CA LYS A 183 18.44 5.18 -10.32
C LYS A 183 19.93 5.47 -10.53
N GLU A 184 20.43 6.52 -9.87
CA GLU A 184 21.86 6.87 -9.92
C GLU A 184 22.73 5.71 -9.41
N LEU A 185 22.37 5.14 -8.25
CA LEU A 185 23.12 4.02 -7.66
C LEU A 185 23.04 2.76 -8.54
N ALA A 186 21.89 2.49 -9.17
CA ALA A 186 21.76 1.36 -10.10
C ALA A 186 22.62 1.53 -11.36
N GLU A 187 22.76 2.76 -11.90
CA GLU A 187 23.67 3.07 -12.99
C GLU A 187 25.14 2.87 -12.58
N GLU A 188 25.55 3.38 -11.42
CA GLU A 188 26.89 3.16 -10.85
C GLU A 188 27.22 1.66 -10.74
N GLU A 189 26.23 0.89 -10.27
CA GLU A 189 26.33 -0.55 -10.03
C GLU A 189 26.09 -1.40 -11.29
N LYS A 190 25.71 -0.79 -12.41
CA LYS A 190 25.35 -1.46 -13.67
C LYS A 190 24.28 -2.53 -13.50
N ALA A 191 23.31 -2.26 -12.64
CA ALA A 191 22.19 -3.14 -12.37
C ALA A 191 21.03 -2.82 -13.31
N ASP A 192 20.52 -3.83 -14.01
CA ASP A 192 19.34 -3.70 -14.89
C ASP A 192 18.07 -3.91 -14.09
N CYS A 193 17.47 -2.81 -13.61
CA CYS A 193 16.26 -2.81 -12.79
C CYS A 193 15.44 -1.55 -13.05
N GLN A 194 14.20 -1.55 -12.56
CA GLN A 194 13.25 -0.45 -12.74
C GLN A 194 12.91 0.21 -11.41
N PHE A 195 12.60 1.52 -11.46
CA PHE A 195 12.18 2.29 -10.30
C PHE A 195 11.02 3.22 -10.62
N ALA A 196 10.05 3.28 -9.72
CA ALA A 196 8.90 4.18 -9.84
C ALA A 196 8.58 4.87 -8.50
N VAL A 197 8.17 6.14 -8.58
CA VAL A 197 7.57 6.83 -7.43
C VAL A 197 6.16 6.30 -7.29
N MET A 198 5.88 5.59 -6.18
CA MET A 198 4.60 4.91 -5.99
C MET A 198 4.31 4.68 -4.51
N ASP A 199 3.02 4.71 -4.17
CA ASP A 199 2.55 4.45 -2.81
C ASP A 199 2.54 2.95 -2.51
N ALA A 200 3.26 2.53 -1.48
CA ALA A 200 3.30 1.14 -1.01
C ALA A 200 1.93 0.58 -0.59
N GLU A 201 1.01 1.45 -0.15
CA GLU A 201 -0.34 1.05 0.22
C GLU A 201 -1.30 0.94 -0.98
N ASN A 202 -0.91 1.48 -2.15
CA ASN A 202 -1.72 1.43 -3.36
C ASN A 202 -0.83 1.29 -4.60
N PRO A 203 -0.13 0.15 -4.75
CA PRO A 203 0.74 -0.08 -5.90
C PRO A 203 -0.09 -0.25 -7.17
N ASP A 204 0.21 0.57 -8.19
CA ASP A 204 -0.49 0.56 -9.49
C ASP A 204 0.07 -0.56 -10.39
N PHE A 205 -0.20 -1.80 -9.98
CA PHE A 205 0.13 -3.00 -10.76
C PHE A 205 -1.09 -3.91 -10.88
N PRO A 206 -1.17 -4.70 -11.97
CA PRO A 206 -2.19 -5.74 -12.11
C PRO A 206 -2.13 -6.78 -10.98
N ASP A 207 -3.24 -7.47 -10.77
CA ASP A 207 -3.29 -8.64 -9.90
C ASP A 207 -2.30 -9.71 -10.40
N GLU A 208 -1.70 -10.46 -9.47
CA GLU A 208 -0.86 -11.63 -9.78
C GLU A 208 0.32 -11.32 -10.71
N GLU A 209 0.94 -10.16 -10.57
CA GLU A 209 2.03 -9.70 -11.42
C GLU A 209 3.40 -10.26 -11.01
N PHE A 210 3.68 -10.38 -9.70
CA PHE A 210 5.00 -10.68 -9.17
C PHE A 210 5.13 -12.10 -8.63
N ASP A 211 6.29 -12.71 -8.84
CA ASP A 211 6.65 -14.00 -8.23
C ASP A 211 7.07 -13.82 -6.76
N VAL A 212 7.67 -12.66 -6.45
CA VAL A 212 8.17 -12.32 -5.11
C VAL A 212 7.89 -10.86 -4.80
N ILE A 213 7.52 -10.59 -3.56
CA ILE A 213 7.52 -9.25 -2.98
C ILE A 213 8.56 -9.22 -1.86
N VAL A 214 9.40 -8.22 -1.85
CA VAL A 214 10.35 -7.97 -0.78
C VAL A 214 10.14 -6.58 -0.21
N SER A 215 10.30 -6.45 1.10
CA SER A 215 10.26 -5.17 1.80
C SER A 215 11.23 -5.18 2.97
N ARG A 216 11.88 -4.04 3.23
CA ARG A 216 12.83 -3.89 4.35
C ARG A 216 12.61 -2.59 5.09
N ASN A 217 12.29 -2.68 6.38
CA ASN A 217 12.10 -1.54 7.28
C ASN A 217 11.05 -0.53 6.77
N LEU A 218 9.96 -1.02 6.21
CA LEU A 218 8.91 -0.19 5.64
C LEU A 218 7.62 -0.19 6.46
N THR A 219 7.11 -1.37 6.85
CA THR A 219 5.75 -1.48 7.39
C THR A 219 5.53 -0.65 8.64
N TRP A 220 6.56 -0.40 9.43
CA TRP A 220 6.50 0.46 10.60
C TRP A 220 6.24 1.95 10.26
N THR A 221 6.42 2.36 9.01
CA THR A 221 6.20 3.73 8.51
C THR A 221 4.85 3.91 7.83
N LEU A 222 4.06 2.85 7.67
CA LEU A 222 2.83 2.89 6.90
C LEU A 222 1.64 3.34 7.76
N PRO A 223 0.89 4.36 7.32
CA PRO A 223 -0.38 4.75 7.93
C PRO A 223 -1.43 3.64 7.97
N ASP A 224 -1.49 2.78 6.94
CA ASP A 224 -2.38 1.62 6.84
C ASP A 224 -1.63 0.36 6.36
N ALA A 225 -0.85 -0.22 7.27
CA ALA A 225 -0.05 -1.41 6.97
C ALA A 225 -0.91 -2.66 6.65
N GLU A 226 -2.16 -2.74 7.17
CA GLU A 226 -3.07 -3.83 6.84
C GLU A 226 -3.51 -3.75 5.37
N HIS A 227 -3.90 -2.57 4.91
CA HIS A 227 -4.25 -2.35 3.52
C HIS A 227 -3.04 -2.60 2.59
N ALA A 228 -1.85 -2.16 2.99
CA ALA A 228 -0.62 -2.46 2.25
C ALA A 228 -0.42 -3.97 2.06
N TYR A 229 -0.60 -4.78 3.11
CA TYR A 229 -0.51 -6.23 3.00
C TYR A 229 -1.57 -6.82 2.05
N GLN A 230 -2.80 -6.31 2.05
CA GLN A 230 -3.85 -6.73 1.11
C GLN A 230 -3.45 -6.45 -0.34
N GLU A 231 -2.93 -5.25 -0.60
CA GLU A 231 -2.47 -4.86 -1.93
C GLU A 231 -1.23 -5.65 -2.38
N TRP A 232 -0.27 -5.91 -1.47
CA TRP A 232 0.88 -6.76 -1.79
C TRP A 232 0.45 -8.19 -2.09
N PHE A 233 -0.52 -8.71 -1.32
CA PHE A 233 -1.09 -10.04 -1.59
C PHE A 233 -1.84 -10.08 -2.92
N ARG A 234 -2.56 -9.00 -3.31
CA ARG A 234 -3.25 -8.87 -4.59
C ARG A 234 -2.30 -8.95 -5.79
N VAL A 235 -1.19 -8.22 -5.74
CA VAL A 235 -0.22 -8.18 -6.84
C VAL A 235 0.75 -9.38 -6.84
N LEU A 236 0.75 -10.20 -5.79
CA LEU A 236 1.53 -11.43 -5.70
C LEU A 236 0.82 -12.56 -6.41
N LYS A 237 1.54 -13.33 -7.23
CA LYS A 237 0.99 -14.52 -7.90
C LYS A 237 0.58 -15.61 -6.91
N PRO A 238 -0.41 -16.46 -7.25
CA PRO A 238 -0.66 -17.69 -6.51
C PRO A 238 0.64 -18.53 -6.36
N GLY A 239 0.95 -18.91 -5.12
CA GLY A 239 2.20 -19.60 -4.80
C GLY A 239 3.46 -18.72 -4.83
N GLY A 240 3.30 -17.40 -4.94
CA GLY A 240 4.38 -16.43 -4.81
C GLY A 240 4.82 -16.26 -3.34
N VAL A 241 5.94 -15.59 -3.13
CA VAL A 241 6.54 -15.41 -1.80
C VAL A 241 6.62 -13.94 -1.42
N MET A 242 6.16 -13.60 -0.21
CA MET A 242 6.36 -12.28 0.38
C MET A 242 7.43 -12.37 1.46
N ILE A 243 8.46 -11.53 1.37
CA ILE A 243 9.57 -11.43 2.32
C ILE A 243 9.53 -10.03 2.95
N ASN A 244 9.04 -9.93 4.18
CA ASN A 244 9.03 -8.67 4.93
C ASN A 244 10.09 -8.70 6.03
N LEU A 245 11.07 -7.82 5.93
CA LEU A 245 12.21 -7.69 6.85
C LEU A 245 12.01 -6.43 7.70
N ASP A 246 11.32 -6.58 8.81
CA ASP A 246 10.96 -5.46 9.69
C ASP A 246 11.16 -5.81 11.17
N ALA A 247 10.94 -4.86 12.06
CA ALA A 247 11.09 -5.04 13.49
C ALA A 247 9.92 -4.41 14.28
N ASN A 248 9.85 -4.72 15.56
CA ASN A 248 8.88 -4.09 16.47
C ASN A 248 9.35 -2.69 16.88
N TYR A 249 9.44 -1.79 15.91
CA TYR A 249 9.90 -0.41 16.12
C TYR A 249 8.99 0.41 17.04
N GLY A 250 7.72 0.03 17.17
CA GLY A 250 6.81 0.64 18.15
C GLY A 250 7.28 0.52 19.60
N ALA A 251 8.02 -0.55 19.93
CA ALA A 251 8.60 -0.77 21.24
C ALA A 251 9.99 -0.14 21.44
N ALA A 252 10.61 0.39 20.37
CA ALA A 252 11.94 1.02 20.41
C ALA A 252 11.81 2.53 20.57
N ASP A 253 12.72 3.15 21.31
CA ASP A 253 12.91 4.60 21.33
C ASP A 253 14.10 4.94 20.43
N PHE A 254 13.86 5.59 19.29
CA PHE A 254 14.91 5.94 18.34
C PHE A 254 15.82 7.06 18.85
N ALA A 255 15.34 7.86 19.80
CA ALA A 255 16.14 8.90 20.45
C ALA A 255 17.10 8.35 21.48
N ASP A 256 16.87 7.13 21.99
CA ASP A 256 17.78 6.45 22.91
C ASP A 256 18.86 5.69 22.12
N THR A 257 20.01 6.31 21.97
CA THR A 257 21.18 5.75 21.29
C THR A 257 22.23 5.20 22.24
N ALA A 258 21.97 5.17 23.54
CA ALA A 258 22.96 4.86 24.57
C ALA A 258 23.57 3.45 24.43
N ASP A 259 22.77 2.48 24.01
CA ASP A 259 23.18 1.07 23.86
C ASP A 259 23.61 0.72 22.41
N LEU A 260 23.63 1.69 21.50
CA LEU A 260 24.02 1.46 20.11
C LEU A 260 25.57 1.51 19.95
N PRO A 261 26.14 0.66 19.08
CA PRO A 261 27.57 0.73 18.76
C PRO A 261 27.97 2.14 18.28
N GLU A 262 29.18 2.61 18.63
CA GLU A 262 29.65 3.95 18.25
C GLU A 262 29.57 4.27 16.76
N ASN A 263 29.68 3.25 15.91
CA ASN A 263 29.59 3.38 14.44
C ASN A 263 28.17 3.17 13.90
N HIS A 264 27.16 3.11 14.78
CA HIS A 264 25.78 2.91 14.33
C HIS A 264 25.26 4.14 13.59
N ALA A 265 24.50 3.91 12.51
CA ALA A 265 24.01 4.97 11.63
C ALA A 265 23.16 6.04 12.34
N HIS A 266 22.49 5.70 13.44
CA HIS A 266 21.70 6.65 14.23
C HIS A 266 22.55 7.77 14.85
N HIS A 267 23.82 7.51 15.20
CA HIS A 267 24.72 8.57 15.70
C HIS A 267 25.06 9.64 14.66
N GLN A 268 24.79 9.39 13.37
CA GLN A 268 25.03 10.33 12.28
C GLN A 268 23.78 11.16 11.92
N ILE A 269 22.63 10.86 12.55
CA ILE A 269 21.37 11.56 12.30
C ILE A 269 21.28 12.75 13.25
N GLN A 270 20.87 13.92 12.72
CA GLN A 270 20.64 15.11 13.53
C GLN A 270 19.51 14.88 14.53
N ASP A 271 19.64 15.38 15.74
CA ASP A 271 18.67 15.19 16.83
C ASP A 271 17.25 15.60 16.45
N GLU A 272 17.09 16.68 15.67
CA GLU A 272 15.79 17.16 15.19
C GLU A 272 15.12 16.13 14.27
N LEU A 273 15.89 15.47 13.39
CA LEU A 273 15.38 14.43 12.51
C LEU A 273 15.05 13.14 13.27
N MET A 274 15.81 12.83 14.31
CA MET A 274 15.51 11.70 15.18
C MET A 274 14.21 11.92 15.95
N GLN A 275 14.01 13.12 16.50
CA GLN A 275 12.79 13.48 17.20
C GLN A 275 11.58 13.44 16.25
N GLU A 276 11.74 13.97 15.03
CA GLU A 276 10.65 13.90 14.05
C GLU A 276 10.30 12.47 13.64
N CYS A 277 11.29 11.60 13.49
CA CYS A 277 11.08 10.17 13.24
C CYS A 277 10.25 9.53 14.36
N GLU A 278 10.58 9.84 15.60
CA GLU A 278 9.87 9.37 16.78
C GLU A 278 8.42 9.89 16.82
N ASP A 279 8.21 11.16 16.48
CA ASP A 279 6.89 11.78 16.43
C ASP A 279 6.02 11.20 15.30
N ILE A 280 6.60 10.89 14.13
CA ILE A 280 5.92 10.19 13.04
C ILE A 280 5.51 8.80 13.53
N LYS A 281 6.44 8.03 14.06
CA LYS A 281 6.23 6.67 14.56
C LYS A 281 5.06 6.62 15.56
N ARG A 282 5.03 7.52 16.54
CA ARG A 282 3.98 7.57 17.58
C ARG A 282 2.58 7.86 17.03
N GLN A 283 2.47 8.47 15.85
CA GLN A 283 1.19 8.78 15.21
C GLN A 283 0.67 7.64 14.33
N LEU A 284 1.47 6.60 14.11
CA LEU A 284 1.11 5.48 13.24
C LEU A 284 0.47 4.35 14.07
N PRO A 285 -0.69 3.81 13.63
CA PRO A 285 -1.39 2.73 14.33
C PRO A 285 -0.52 1.50 14.57
N ILE A 286 0.33 1.16 13.59
CA ILE A 286 1.23 -0.01 13.64
C ILE A 286 2.16 0.00 14.87
N SER A 287 2.53 1.19 15.37
CA SER A 287 3.40 1.35 16.54
C SER A 287 2.78 0.90 17.86
N SER A 288 1.45 0.76 17.90
CA SER A 288 0.72 0.26 19.07
C SER A 288 0.59 -1.27 19.11
N PHE A 289 0.96 -1.96 18.02
CA PHE A 289 0.80 -3.40 17.88
C PHE A 289 2.07 -4.16 18.24
N LEU A 290 1.89 -5.32 18.87
CA LEU A 290 3.00 -6.23 19.15
C LEU A 290 3.37 -7.00 17.86
N ARG A 291 4.53 -6.71 17.32
CA ARG A 291 5.04 -7.41 16.13
C ARG A 291 6.03 -8.51 16.53
N PRO A 292 6.08 -9.64 15.84
CA PRO A 292 5.35 -9.98 14.61
C PRO A 292 3.95 -10.60 14.84
N ALA A 293 3.42 -10.65 16.05
CA ALA A 293 2.12 -11.31 16.31
C ALA A 293 0.99 -10.67 15.50
N TRP A 294 0.93 -9.34 15.45
CA TRP A 294 -0.04 -8.61 14.64
C TRP A 294 0.10 -8.90 13.14
N ASP A 295 1.33 -8.99 12.64
CA ASP A 295 1.58 -9.31 11.23
C ASP A 295 1.02 -10.69 10.87
N LEU A 296 1.28 -11.71 11.69
CA LEU A 296 0.80 -13.07 11.48
C LEU A 296 -0.73 -13.16 11.50
N GLU A 297 -1.37 -12.48 12.46
CA GLU A 297 -2.83 -12.40 12.53
C GLU A 297 -3.43 -11.72 11.27
N THR A 298 -2.85 -10.60 10.86
CA THR A 298 -3.28 -9.84 9.70
C THR A 298 -3.11 -10.65 8.42
N LEU A 299 -1.94 -11.23 8.18
CA LEU A 299 -1.64 -12.07 7.02
C LEU A 299 -2.56 -13.29 6.93
N SER A 300 -2.83 -13.96 8.07
CA SER A 300 -3.79 -15.06 8.12
C SER A 300 -5.21 -14.62 7.73
N ARG A 301 -5.62 -13.43 8.17
CA ARG A 301 -6.95 -12.86 7.90
C ARG A 301 -7.15 -12.50 6.42
N ILE A 302 -6.11 -12.08 5.72
CA ILE A 302 -6.15 -11.78 4.29
C ILE A 302 -5.96 -13.00 3.39
N GLY A 303 -5.76 -14.20 3.97
CA GLY A 303 -5.75 -15.47 3.24
C GLY A 303 -4.36 -16.04 2.95
N VAL A 304 -3.30 -15.57 3.61
CA VAL A 304 -1.98 -16.22 3.54
C VAL A 304 -2.07 -17.55 4.30
N GLU A 305 -1.77 -18.66 3.62
CA GLU A 305 -1.91 -20.02 4.17
C GLU A 305 -0.65 -20.49 4.88
N GLU A 306 0.53 -20.13 4.36
CA GLU A 306 1.81 -20.55 4.89
C GLU A 306 2.69 -19.35 5.22
N PHE A 307 3.21 -19.28 6.42
CA PHE A 307 4.18 -18.28 6.82
C PHE A 307 5.17 -18.82 7.85
N SER A 308 6.36 -18.25 7.83
CA SER A 308 7.38 -18.49 8.84
C SER A 308 7.94 -17.14 9.30
N PHE A 309 8.52 -17.10 10.48
CA PHE A 309 9.21 -15.93 10.97
C PHE A 309 10.57 -16.30 11.58
N ASP A 310 11.52 -15.40 11.43
CA ASP A 310 12.90 -15.59 11.88
C ASP A 310 13.37 -14.37 12.68
N LEU A 311 13.52 -14.54 13.98
CA LEU A 311 13.97 -13.49 14.90
C LEU A 311 15.51 -13.36 14.96
N GLY A 312 16.23 -14.24 14.26
CA GLY A 312 17.70 -14.31 14.33
C GLY A 312 18.43 -13.58 13.19
N ILE A 313 17.71 -12.97 12.24
CA ILE A 313 18.30 -12.43 11.01
C ILE A 313 19.32 -11.31 11.30
N SER A 314 19.01 -10.39 12.21
CA SER A 314 19.93 -9.30 12.58
C SER A 314 21.29 -9.82 13.07
N LYS A 315 21.31 -10.88 13.89
CA LYS A 315 22.54 -11.49 14.39
C LYS A 315 23.40 -12.16 13.29
N ARG A 316 22.80 -12.52 12.16
CA ARG A 316 23.52 -13.14 11.04
C ARG A 316 23.99 -12.09 10.03
N ILE A 317 23.34 -10.95 10.00
CA ILE A 317 23.70 -9.84 9.12
C ILE A 317 24.78 -8.98 9.78
N TYR A 318 24.59 -8.55 11.01
CA TYR A 318 25.47 -7.66 11.75
C TYR A 318 26.30 -8.41 12.79
#